data_bf84a569da2b2386f393fada3979e800
#
_entry.id   bf84a569da2b2386f393fada3979e800
#
_cell.length_a   1.000
_cell.length_b   1.000
_cell.length_c   1.000
_cell.angle_alpha   90.00
_cell.angle_beta   90.00
_cell.angle_gamma   90.00
#
_symmetry.space_group_name_H-M   'P 1'
#
loop_
_entity.id
_entity.type
_entity.pdbx_description
1 polymer ?
#
loop_
_entity_poly.entity_id
_entity_poly.type
_entity_poly.pdbx_seq_one_letter_code
_entity_poly.pdbx_strand_id
1 'polypeptide(L)'
;MTEPKDMESQRVGIIGGGQLGMMLCQAANRLAVSGVVLTDDPTSPATYFAARDFTAGLDDLSALQKLIEVSDVITFELEAVPDQSLDLLSDAVNNGKVKVHPSVDTLRLIKDKGVQKSWLRDQGLPTLPFMLIDEQANPDDLLKEGFCAPVVQKVRRGGYDGKGVQILWNAEDLDRLWPAGSVIEPALPNCIEVAVVVARDQYGEMSAFPPVTMEFDETLNAVSLIVSPGVLEPAQQTKCLQIALDAVGALGAIGVFAVELFISASGEFFINEISPRVHNSGHLTMDGFQHDQFEQHIRAVSGRSIGPIVPRAPAAVMLNLLYEENLSNAHTGAPYSVALDDDHMTFVHWYGKKEAREGRKMGHINAMGHSRDEALARARAGFKVLCSEAFNPSVDL
;
A
#
# COMPACT_ATOMS: atom_id res chain seq x y z
N MET A 1 10.38 -35.61 33.12
CA MET A 1 10.64 -34.26 32.62
C MET A 1 10.52 -34.34 31.10
N THR A 2 9.40 -33.92 30.55
CA THR A 2 9.21 -33.77 29.09
C THR A 2 10.09 -32.63 28.64
N GLU A 3 10.99 -32.87 27.69
CA GLU A 3 11.75 -31.82 27.02
C GLU A 3 10.77 -30.74 26.49
N PRO A 4 11.10 -29.44 26.62
CA PRO A 4 10.27 -28.42 26.04
C PRO A 4 10.18 -28.70 24.54
N LYS A 5 8.96 -28.85 24.01
CA LYS A 5 8.74 -28.78 22.55
C LYS A 5 9.43 -27.51 22.06
N ASP A 6 10.37 -27.66 21.12
CA ASP A 6 10.90 -26.52 20.36
C ASP A 6 9.70 -25.71 19.90
N MET A 7 9.57 -24.49 20.43
CA MET A 7 8.58 -23.53 19.95
C MET A 7 9.10 -23.05 18.59
N GLU A 8 8.78 -23.82 17.53
CA GLU A 8 8.99 -23.33 16.17
C GLU A 8 8.28 -21.99 16.05
N SER A 9 9.02 -20.96 15.65
CA SER A 9 8.43 -19.65 15.42
C SER A 9 7.42 -19.76 14.29
N GLN A 10 6.23 -19.14 14.48
CA GLN A 10 5.20 -19.09 13.45
C GLN A 10 5.79 -18.51 12.14
N ARG A 11 5.43 -19.09 11.00
CA ARG A 11 5.93 -18.74 9.67
C ARG A 11 4.86 -18.07 8.83
N VAL A 12 5.16 -16.85 8.40
CA VAL A 12 4.31 -16.06 7.49
C VAL A 12 4.94 -16.07 6.11
N GLY A 13 4.28 -16.72 5.15
CA GLY A 13 4.62 -16.65 3.74
C GLY A 13 4.20 -15.31 3.15
N ILE A 14 5.08 -14.63 2.44
CA ILE A 14 4.84 -13.32 1.81
C ILE A 14 5.02 -13.49 0.31
N ILE A 15 3.96 -13.24 -0.47
CA ILE A 15 4.02 -13.24 -1.92
C ILE A 15 4.37 -11.83 -2.40
N GLY A 16 5.57 -11.71 -2.98
CA GLY A 16 6.21 -10.49 -3.40
C GLY A 16 7.42 -10.14 -2.53
N GLY A 17 8.47 -9.59 -3.13
CA GLY A 17 9.77 -9.32 -2.51
C GLY A 17 10.18 -7.85 -2.51
N GLY A 18 9.30 -6.92 -2.86
CA GLY A 18 9.59 -5.50 -2.92
C GLY A 18 9.76 -4.84 -1.54
N GLN A 19 9.66 -3.52 -1.50
CA GLN A 19 9.83 -2.77 -0.24
C GLN A 19 8.75 -3.06 0.79
N LEU A 20 7.51 -3.38 0.37
CA LEU A 20 6.44 -3.72 1.30
C LEU A 20 6.72 -5.08 1.95
N GLY A 21 7.15 -6.08 1.17
CA GLY A 21 7.60 -7.38 1.66
C GLY A 21 8.78 -7.26 2.62
N MET A 22 9.74 -6.37 2.31
CA MET A 22 10.86 -6.05 3.19
C MET A 22 10.38 -5.55 4.56
N MET A 23 9.53 -4.53 4.58
CA MET A 23 9.03 -3.96 5.84
C MET A 23 8.11 -4.93 6.60
N LEU A 24 7.39 -5.82 5.89
CA LEU A 24 6.66 -6.94 6.51
C LEU A 24 7.61 -7.93 7.18
N CYS A 25 8.74 -8.31 6.54
CA CYS A 25 9.76 -9.17 7.15
C CYS A 25 10.39 -8.51 8.38
N GLN A 26 10.70 -7.21 8.32
CA GLN A 26 11.20 -6.47 9.48
C GLN A 26 10.21 -6.47 10.64
N ALA A 27 8.92 -6.26 10.37
CA ALA A 27 7.86 -6.33 11.39
C ALA A 27 7.71 -7.76 11.95
N ALA A 28 7.76 -8.78 11.10
CA ALA A 28 7.73 -10.18 11.52
C ALA A 28 8.89 -10.49 12.48
N ASN A 29 10.11 -10.07 12.15
CA ASN A 29 11.28 -10.26 12.98
C ASN A 29 11.13 -9.58 14.36
N ARG A 30 10.58 -8.35 14.42
CA ARG A 30 10.28 -7.67 15.71
C ARG A 30 9.27 -8.44 16.57
N LEU A 31 8.38 -9.19 15.95
CA LEU A 31 7.36 -10.01 16.62
C LEU A 31 7.78 -11.47 16.86
N ALA A 32 9.04 -11.85 16.61
CA ALA A 32 9.52 -13.21 16.63
C ALA A 32 8.68 -14.17 15.76
N VAL A 33 8.31 -13.69 14.58
CA VAL A 33 7.63 -14.43 13.51
C VAL A 33 8.61 -14.53 12.33
N SER A 34 8.70 -15.70 11.71
CA SER A 34 9.60 -15.91 10.57
C SER A 34 8.91 -15.52 9.25
N GLY A 35 9.44 -14.52 8.55
CA GLY A 35 9.00 -14.19 7.20
C GLY A 35 9.61 -15.13 6.17
N VAL A 36 8.80 -15.73 5.30
CA VAL A 36 9.25 -16.54 4.16
C VAL A 36 8.74 -15.90 2.88
N VAL A 37 9.63 -15.56 1.96
CA VAL A 37 9.28 -14.73 0.78
C VAL A 37 9.29 -15.56 -0.51
N LEU A 38 8.31 -15.34 -1.38
CA LEU A 38 8.34 -15.73 -2.79
C LEU A 38 8.49 -14.48 -3.65
N THR A 39 9.57 -14.40 -4.43
CA THR A 39 9.90 -13.23 -5.27
C THR A 39 10.49 -13.67 -6.60
N ASP A 40 10.28 -12.89 -7.65
CA ASP A 40 10.84 -13.11 -8.98
C ASP A 40 12.31 -12.61 -9.14
N ASP A 41 12.80 -11.83 -8.17
CA ASP A 41 14.15 -11.26 -8.19
C ASP A 41 14.91 -11.64 -6.90
N PRO A 42 16.03 -12.40 -6.98
CA PRO A 42 16.85 -12.76 -5.81
C PRO A 42 17.51 -11.58 -5.12
N THR A 43 17.46 -10.40 -5.73
CA THR A 43 18.00 -9.16 -5.19
C THR A 43 16.94 -8.22 -4.65
N SER A 44 15.72 -8.70 -4.53
CA SER A 44 14.60 -7.95 -3.97
C SER A 44 14.86 -7.52 -2.53
N PRO A 45 14.41 -6.33 -2.12
CA PRO A 45 14.62 -5.81 -0.76
C PRO A 45 14.22 -6.76 0.37
N ALA A 46 13.15 -7.52 0.19
CA ALA A 46 12.66 -8.44 1.23
C ALA A 46 13.63 -9.59 1.54
N THR A 47 14.47 -10.01 0.58
CA THR A 47 15.41 -11.12 0.77
C THR A 47 16.47 -10.83 1.85
N TYR A 48 16.76 -9.55 2.11
CA TYR A 48 17.70 -9.14 3.17
C TYR A 48 17.17 -9.42 4.60
N PHE A 49 15.84 -9.54 4.77
CA PHE A 49 15.21 -9.65 6.09
C PHE A 49 14.37 -10.93 6.24
N ALA A 50 14.16 -11.66 5.16
CA ALA A 50 13.46 -12.94 5.18
C ALA A 50 14.28 -14.01 5.89
N ALA A 51 13.63 -14.86 6.70
CA ALA A 51 14.26 -16.05 7.25
C ALA A 51 14.58 -17.09 6.15
N ARG A 52 13.80 -17.05 5.07
CA ARG A 52 13.98 -17.87 3.87
C ARG A 52 13.31 -17.18 2.69
N ASP A 53 13.87 -17.35 1.51
CA ASP A 53 13.24 -16.93 0.24
C ASP A 53 13.21 -18.05 -0.79
N PHE A 54 12.23 -17.94 -1.70
CA PHE A 54 12.12 -18.73 -2.92
C PHE A 54 12.16 -17.74 -4.09
N THR A 55 13.14 -17.89 -4.97
CA THR A 55 13.25 -17.06 -6.17
C THR A 55 12.61 -17.78 -7.35
N ALA A 56 11.43 -17.31 -7.75
CA ALA A 56 10.69 -17.80 -8.91
C ALA A 56 9.59 -16.79 -9.30
N GLY A 57 9.10 -16.87 -10.54
CA GLY A 57 7.93 -16.11 -10.97
C GLY A 57 6.71 -16.39 -10.08
N LEU A 58 5.85 -15.39 -9.93
CA LEU A 58 4.62 -15.56 -9.12
C LEU A 58 3.60 -16.53 -9.76
N ASP A 59 3.83 -16.94 -11.00
CA ASP A 59 3.10 -17.97 -11.75
C ASP A 59 3.74 -19.36 -11.65
N ASP A 60 4.90 -19.50 -11.00
CA ASP A 60 5.53 -20.81 -10.73
C ASP A 60 4.80 -21.54 -9.60
N LEU A 61 3.88 -22.42 -9.98
CA LEU A 61 3.08 -23.19 -9.02
C LEU A 61 3.94 -24.14 -8.16
N SER A 62 5.10 -24.59 -8.64
CA SER A 62 6.01 -25.44 -7.86
C SER A 62 6.68 -24.66 -6.73
N ALA A 63 7.10 -23.43 -7.00
CA ALA A 63 7.65 -22.53 -5.98
C ALA A 63 6.58 -22.12 -4.97
N LEU A 64 5.38 -21.80 -5.45
CA LEU A 64 4.25 -21.48 -4.57
C LEU A 64 3.86 -22.68 -3.68
N GLN A 65 3.88 -23.91 -4.21
CA GLN A 65 3.64 -25.11 -3.41
C GLN A 65 4.67 -25.25 -2.27
N LYS A 66 5.95 -24.95 -2.53
CA LYS A 66 6.99 -24.96 -1.49
C LYS A 66 6.74 -23.89 -0.41
N LEU A 67 6.28 -22.69 -0.82
CA LEU A 67 5.88 -21.64 0.12
C LEU A 67 4.72 -22.12 1.00
N ILE A 68 3.69 -22.75 0.41
CA ILE A 68 2.54 -23.31 1.14
C ILE A 68 3.00 -24.33 2.18
N GLU A 69 3.92 -25.25 1.82
CA GLU A 69 4.40 -26.33 2.69
C GLU A 69 5.17 -25.85 3.92
N VAL A 70 5.82 -24.68 3.83
CA VAL A 70 6.65 -24.16 4.92
C VAL A 70 5.98 -23.03 5.71
N SER A 71 4.78 -22.58 5.33
CA SER A 71 4.09 -21.45 5.95
C SER A 71 2.88 -21.87 6.75
N ASP A 72 2.64 -21.23 7.89
CA ASP A 72 1.42 -21.39 8.68
C ASP A 72 0.29 -20.49 8.13
N VAL A 73 0.67 -19.33 7.58
CA VAL A 73 -0.22 -18.39 6.94
C VAL A 73 0.50 -17.70 5.78
N ILE A 74 -0.22 -17.37 4.71
CA ILE A 74 0.30 -16.61 3.56
C ILE A 74 -0.40 -15.26 3.48
N THR A 75 0.38 -14.23 3.12
CA THR A 75 -0.09 -12.88 2.85
C THR A 75 0.55 -12.32 1.57
N PHE A 76 0.14 -11.13 1.17
CA PHE A 76 0.52 -10.51 -0.10
C PHE A 76 1.14 -9.12 0.13
N GLU A 77 2.16 -8.78 -0.65
CA GLU A 77 2.62 -7.39 -0.76
C GLU A 77 2.08 -6.68 -2.02
N LEU A 78 1.44 -7.41 -2.92
CA LEU A 78 0.92 -6.91 -4.18
C LEU A 78 -0.39 -7.62 -4.57
N GLU A 79 -1.19 -6.97 -5.41
CA GLU A 79 -2.47 -7.50 -5.91
C GLU A 79 -2.33 -8.31 -7.19
N ALA A 80 -1.24 -8.12 -7.94
CA ALA A 80 -1.03 -8.71 -9.27
C ALA A 80 -0.60 -10.19 -9.22
N VAL A 81 -1.22 -10.96 -8.33
CA VAL A 81 -1.00 -12.41 -8.23
C VAL A 81 -1.75 -13.09 -9.37
N PRO A 82 -1.11 -13.99 -10.17
CA PRO A 82 -1.75 -14.73 -11.26
C PRO A 82 -2.95 -15.56 -10.79
N ASP A 83 -3.98 -15.67 -11.64
CA ASP A 83 -5.22 -16.38 -11.26
C ASP A 83 -4.97 -17.86 -10.95
N GLN A 84 -4.08 -18.54 -11.70
CA GLN A 84 -3.68 -19.92 -11.41
C GLN A 84 -3.02 -20.09 -10.03
N SER A 85 -2.25 -19.09 -9.58
CA SER A 85 -1.64 -19.09 -8.25
C SER A 85 -2.70 -18.88 -7.17
N LEU A 86 -3.70 -18.04 -7.43
CA LEU A 86 -4.86 -17.88 -6.56
C LEU A 86 -5.71 -19.14 -6.45
N ASP A 87 -5.85 -19.91 -7.56
CA ASP A 87 -6.55 -21.20 -7.56
C ASP A 87 -5.81 -22.20 -6.66
N LEU A 88 -4.49 -22.32 -6.79
CA LEU A 88 -3.68 -23.21 -5.94
C LEU A 88 -3.78 -22.82 -4.45
N LEU A 89 -3.77 -21.52 -4.13
CA LEU A 89 -3.96 -21.03 -2.75
C LEU A 89 -5.36 -21.38 -2.22
N SER A 90 -6.41 -21.22 -3.04
CA SER A 90 -7.78 -21.60 -2.66
C SER A 90 -7.86 -23.10 -2.35
N ASP A 91 -7.27 -23.95 -3.20
CA ASP A 91 -7.23 -25.39 -2.96
C ASP A 91 -6.47 -25.73 -1.68
N ALA A 92 -5.35 -25.07 -1.41
CA ALA A 92 -4.57 -25.28 -0.19
C ALA A 92 -5.35 -24.89 1.07
N VAL A 93 -6.09 -23.76 1.03
CA VAL A 93 -6.99 -23.34 2.13
C VAL A 93 -8.12 -24.34 2.34
N ASN A 94 -8.80 -24.75 1.28
CA ASN A 94 -9.91 -25.72 1.35
C ASN A 94 -9.47 -27.09 1.90
N ASN A 95 -8.21 -27.47 1.65
CA ASN A 95 -7.62 -28.70 2.18
C ASN A 95 -6.97 -28.52 3.56
N GLY A 96 -7.09 -27.35 4.19
CA GLY A 96 -6.54 -27.08 5.52
C GLY A 96 -5.02 -27.07 5.62
N LYS A 97 -4.30 -26.88 4.50
CA LYS A 97 -2.84 -26.89 4.44
C LYS A 97 -2.21 -25.59 4.93
N VAL A 98 -2.84 -24.47 4.69
CA VAL A 98 -2.34 -23.13 5.02
C VAL A 98 -3.52 -22.16 5.19
N LYS A 99 -3.36 -21.10 5.98
CA LYS A 99 -4.27 -19.96 6.01
C LYS A 99 -3.80 -18.92 5.00
N VAL A 100 -4.72 -18.14 4.45
CA VAL A 100 -4.39 -17.02 3.54
C VAL A 100 -5.14 -15.76 3.99
N HIS A 101 -4.40 -14.69 4.28
CA HIS A 101 -4.95 -13.43 4.74
C HIS A 101 -4.27 -12.24 4.04
N PRO A 102 -5.05 -11.29 3.46
CA PRO A 102 -6.50 -11.38 3.25
C PRO A 102 -6.89 -12.62 2.44
N SER A 103 -8.18 -13.01 2.47
CA SER A 103 -8.63 -14.21 1.75
C SER A 103 -8.40 -14.08 0.24
N VAL A 104 -8.26 -15.21 -0.44
CA VAL A 104 -8.11 -15.24 -1.90
C VAL A 104 -9.29 -14.54 -2.58
N ASP A 105 -10.51 -14.69 -2.06
CA ASP A 105 -11.71 -14.05 -2.62
C ASP A 105 -11.65 -12.52 -2.46
N THR A 106 -11.15 -12.03 -1.32
CA THR A 106 -10.90 -10.59 -1.12
C THR A 106 -9.89 -10.06 -2.13
N LEU A 107 -8.81 -10.80 -2.37
CA LEU A 107 -7.81 -10.39 -3.36
C LEU A 107 -8.38 -10.38 -4.78
N ARG A 108 -9.18 -11.40 -5.17
CA ARG A 108 -9.87 -11.45 -6.47
C ARG A 108 -10.85 -10.29 -6.65
N LEU A 109 -11.59 -9.93 -5.61
CA LEU A 109 -12.50 -8.80 -5.63
C LEU A 109 -11.73 -7.50 -5.88
N ILE A 110 -10.62 -7.29 -5.16
CA ILE A 110 -9.91 -6.00 -5.17
C ILE A 110 -9.01 -5.84 -6.39
N LYS A 111 -8.36 -6.91 -6.89
CA LYS A 111 -7.42 -6.83 -8.03
C LYS A 111 -8.05 -6.37 -9.35
N ASP A 112 -9.38 -6.42 -9.46
CA ASP A 112 -10.13 -5.92 -10.61
C ASP A 112 -10.95 -4.69 -10.20
N LYS A 113 -10.54 -3.50 -10.67
CA LYS A 113 -11.18 -2.23 -10.31
C LYS A 113 -12.67 -2.19 -10.68
N GLY A 114 -13.08 -2.86 -11.75
CA GLY A 114 -14.49 -2.95 -12.15
C GLY A 114 -15.31 -3.79 -11.15
N VAL A 115 -14.76 -4.92 -10.70
CA VAL A 115 -15.39 -5.76 -9.67
C VAL A 115 -15.44 -5.02 -8.35
N GLN A 116 -14.35 -4.37 -7.95
CA GLN A 116 -14.28 -3.58 -6.72
C GLN A 116 -15.32 -2.44 -6.71
N LYS A 117 -15.43 -1.67 -7.81
CA LYS A 117 -16.42 -0.59 -7.94
C LYS A 117 -17.86 -1.10 -7.88
N SER A 118 -18.15 -2.20 -8.56
CA SER A 118 -19.47 -2.84 -8.50
C SER A 118 -19.78 -3.28 -7.08
N TRP A 119 -18.83 -3.91 -6.39
CA TRP A 119 -19.00 -4.32 -5.00
C TRP A 119 -19.24 -3.11 -4.07
N LEU A 120 -18.47 -2.02 -4.19
CA LEU A 120 -18.67 -0.79 -3.40
C LEU A 120 -20.10 -0.26 -3.55
N ARG A 121 -20.58 -0.16 -4.79
CA ARG A 121 -21.95 0.26 -5.11
C ARG A 121 -22.99 -0.67 -4.47
N ASP A 122 -22.81 -1.97 -4.60
CA ASP A 122 -23.75 -2.99 -4.14
C ASP A 122 -23.79 -3.07 -2.60
N GLN A 123 -22.70 -2.65 -1.91
CA GLN A 123 -22.65 -2.48 -0.46
C GLN A 123 -23.22 -1.11 0.00
N GLY A 124 -23.63 -0.23 -0.90
CA GLY A 124 -24.09 1.12 -0.55
C GLY A 124 -22.98 2.04 -0.05
N LEU A 125 -21.71 1.70 -0.33
CA LEU A 125 -20.56 2.51 0.02
C LEU A 125 -20.38 3.64 -1.01
N PRO A 126 -19.95 4.85 -0.59
CA PRO A 126 -19.83 5.98 -1.48
C PRO A 126 -18.70 5.74 -2.49
N THR A 127 -19.04 5.65 -3.75
CA THR A 127 -18.08 5.59 -4.87
C THR A 127 -18.58 6.48 -6.01
N LEU A 128 -17.68 6.96 -6.86
CA LEU A 128 -18.06 7.72 -8.04
C LEU A 128 -18.96 6.89 -8.95
N PRO A 129 -19.91 7.51 -9.68
CA PRO A 129 -20.55 6.86 -10.80
C PRO A 129 -19.50 6.30 -11.74
N PHE A 130 -19.73 5.12 -12.28
CA PHE A 130 -18.76 4.49 -13.17
C PHE A 130 -19.43 3.71 -14.28
N MET A 131 -18.72 3.56 -15.38
CA MET A 131 -19.08 2.70 -16.51
C MET A 131 -17.97 1.67 -16.74
N LEU A 132 -18.36 0.41 -16.94
CA LEU A 132 -17.42 -0.65 -17.30
C LEU A 132 -17.32 -0.74 -18.83
N ILE A 133 -16.09 -0.80 -19.31
CA ILE A 133 -15.78 -1.00 -20.72
C ILE A 133 -15.23 -2.40 -20.87
N ASP A 134 -16.10 -3.35 -21.28
CA ASP A 134 -15.73 -4.75 -21.46
C ASP A 134 -15.30 -5.06 -22.90
N GLU A 135 -15.82 -4.27 -23.86
CA GLU A 135 -15.48 -4.33 -25.28
C GLU A 135 -14.93 -2.97 -25.75
N GLN A 136 -14.89 -2.75 -27.05
CA GLN A 136 -14.41 -1.49 -27.58
C GLN A 136 -15.35 -0.33 -27.15
N ALA A 137 -14.81 0.64 -26.43
CA ALA A 137 -15.55 1.84 -26.05
C ALA A 137 -15.75 2.75 -27.25
N ASN A 138 -16.94 3.36 -27.30
CA ASN A 138 -17.31 4.36 -28.29
C ASN A 138 -17.68 5.65 -27.53
N PRO A 139 -17.19 6.85 -27.95
CA PRO A 139 -17.56 8.11 -27.32
C PRO A 139 -19.08 8.31 -27.18
N ASP A 140 -19.86 7.91 -28.19
CA ASP A 140 -21.31 8.06 -28.16
C ASP A 140 -21.97 7.21 -27.05
N ASP A 141 -21.38 6.08 -26.67
CA ASP A 141 -21.93 5.22 -25.60
C ASP A 141 -21.69 5.85 -24.24
N LEU A 142 -20.54 6.52 -24.03
CA LEU A 142 -20.30 7.31 -22.81
C LEU A 142 -21.34 8.41 -22.64
N LEU A 143 -21.62 9.15 -23.73
CA LEU A 143 -22.60 10.24 -23.70
C LEU A 143 -24.02 9.74 -23.42
N LYS A 144 -24.44 8.57 -23.97
CA LYS A 144 -25.75 7.94 -23.69
C LYS A 144 -25.90 7.58 -22.22
N GLU A 145 -24.80 7.12 -21.58
CA GLU A 145 -24.77 6.77 -20.16
C GLU A 145 -24.52 7.99 -19.24
N GLY A 146 -24.45 9.20 -19.80
CA GLY A 146 -24.31 10.45 -19.07
C GLY A 146 -22.89 10.82 -18.68
N PHE A 147 -21.86 10.15 -19.25
CA PHE A 147 -20.45 10.48 -19.02
C PHE A 147 -19.98 11.49 -20.06
N CYS A 148 -19.71 12.73 -19.60
CA CYS A 148 -19.13 13.81 -20.41
C CYS A 148 -17.74 14.13 -19.91
N ALA A 149 -16.83 14.48 -20.81
CA ALA A 149 -15.50 14.97 -20.43
C ALA A 149 -15.58 16.21 -19.50
N PRO A 150 -14.72 16.35 -18.49
CA PRO A 150 -13.56 15.49 -18.24
C PRO A 150 -13.92 14.17 -17.54
N VAL A 151 -13.35 13.08 -18.05
CA VAL A 151 -13.48 11.73 -17.46
C VAL A 151 -12.12 11.11 -17.20
N VAL A 152 -12.07 10.19 -16.27
CA VAL A 152 -10.89 9.36 -15.98
C VAL A 152 -11.16 7.95 -16.47
N GLN A 153 -10.25 7.41 -17.28
CA GLN A 153 -10.25 6.01 -17.68
C GLN A 153 -9.13 5.26 -16.96
N LYS A 154 -9.48 4.15 -16.31
CA LYS A 154 -8.56 3.32 -15.53
C LYS A 154 -8.59 1.89 -16.07
N VAL A 155 -7.43 1.27 -16.30
CA VAL A 155 -7.39 -0.18 -16.59
C VAL A 155 -7.95 -0.96 -15.41
N ARG A 156 -8.69 -2.03 -15.68
CA ARG A 156 -9.29 -2.86 -14.62
C ARG A 156 -8.25 -3.61 -13.81
N ARG A 157 -7.19 -4.12 -14.45
CA ARG A 157 -6.15 -4.96 -13.81
C ARG A 157 -4.76 -4.47 -14.16
N GLY A 158 -3.81 -4.64 -13.25
CA GLY A 158 -2.38 -4.39 -13.49
C GLY A 158 -1.94 -2.93 -13.48
N GLY A 159 -2.83 -1.96 -13.21
CA GLY A 159 -2.45 -0.56 -12.99
C GLY A 159 -1.93 -0.33 -11.57
N TYR A 160 -0.84 0.43 -11.42
CA TYR A 160 -0.23 0.80 -10.14
C TYR A 160 0.51 2.14 -10.28
N ASP A 161 0.62 2.91 -9.20
CA ASP A 161 1.37 4.18 -9.15
C ASP A 161 1.06 5.11 -10.35
N GLY A 162 -0.22 5.36 -10.61
CA GLY A 162 -0.69 6.21 -11.72
C GLY A 162 -0.56 5.58 -13.12
N LYS A 163 0.08 4.42 -13.26
CA LYS A 163 0.12 3.67 -14.53
C LYS A 163 -1.22 2.99 -14.80
N GLY A 164 -1.68 3.08 -16.05
CA GLY A 164 -3.00 2.57 -16.42
C GLY A 164 -4.14 3.48 -15.99
N VAL A 165 -3.87 4.78 -15.89
CA VAL A 165 -4.85 5.87 -15.70
C VAL A 165 -4.60 6.94 -16.76
N GLN A 166 -5.66 7.41 -17.40
CA GLN A 166 -5.62 8.60 -18.26
C GLN A 166 -6.79 9.51 -17.94
N ILE A 167 -6.58 10.81 -18.10
CA ILE A 167 -7.62 11.82 -18.00
C ILE A 167 -7.93 12.33 -19.42
N LEU A 168 -9.19 12.30 -19.78
CA LEU A 168 -9.72 12.79 -21.05
C LEU A 168 -10.46 14.11 -20.75
N TRP A 169 -9.80 15.22 -21.04
CA TRP A 169 -10.20 16.53 -20.57
C TRP A 169 -11.34 17.16 -21.35
N ASN A 170 -11.45 16.81 -22.64
CA ASN A 170 -12.42 17.41 -23.56
C ASN A 170 -13.00 16.36 -24.51
N ALA A 171 -13.96 16.74 -25.35
CA ALA A 171 -14.64 15.82 -26.25
C ALA A 171 -13.68 15.19 -27.30
N GLU A 172 -12.70 15.96 -27.78
CA GLU A 172 -11.71 15.46 -28.75
C GLU A 172 -10.80 14.39 -28.14
N ASP A 173 -10.54 14.45 -26.83
CA ASP A 173 -9.75 13.42 -26.15
C ASP A 173 -10.44 12.05 -26.10
N LEU A 174 -11.77 12.00 -26.25
CA LEU A 174 -12.52 10.73 -26.23
C LEU A 174 -12.15 9.80 -27.40
N ASP A 175 -11.55 10.32 -28.46
CA ASP A 175 -10.99 9.50 -29.57
C ASP A 175 -9.78 8.66 -29.10
N ARG A 176 -9.20 8.96 -27.92
CA ARG A 176 -8.08 8.22 -27.31
C ARG A 176 -8.50 7.18 -26.30
N LEU A 177 -9.80 6.87 -26.19
CA LEU A 177 -10.30 5.82 -25.30
C LEU A 177 -9.57 4.49 -25.56
N TRP A 178 -9.16 3.85 -24.48
CA TRP A 178 -8.61 2.49 -24.57
C TRP A 178 -9.68 1.50 -24.97
N PRO A 179 -9.35 0.47 -25.75
CA PRO A 179 -10.35 -0.36 -26.40
C PRO A 179 -11.17 -1.22 -25.43
N ALA A 180 -10.60 -1.81 -24.41
CA ALA A 180 -11.34 -2.71 -23.54
C ALA A 180 -10.68 -2.86 -22.16
N GLY A 181 -11.39 -3.50 -21.22
CA GLY A 181 -10.85 -3.85 -19.92
C GLY A 181 -10.61 -2.63 -19.02
N SER A 182 -11.48 -1.62 -19.04
CA SER A 182 -11.32 -0.39 -18.27
C SER A 182 -12.59 0.04 -17.53
N VAL A 183 -12.41 1.01 -16.63
CA VAL A 183 -13.47 1.71 -15.90
C VAL A 183 -13.39 3.19 -16.26
N ILE A 184 -14.53 3.79 -16.57
CA ILE A 184 -14.69 5.24 -16.77
C ILE A 184 -15.39 5.83 -15.56
N GLU A 185 -14.87 6.96 -15.08
CA GLU A 185 -15.45 7.76 -13.99
C GLU A 185 -15.41 9.25 -14.36
N PRO A 186 -16.29 10.10 -13.81
CA PRO A 186 -16.13 11.54 -13.90
C PRO A 186 -14.79 11.97 -13.27
N ALA A 187 -14.05 12.87 -13.91
CA ALA A 187 -12.91 13.50 -13.26
C ALA A 187 -13.38 14.45 -12.14
N LEU A 188 -12.68 14.44 -11.02
CA LEU A 188 -12.91 15.34 -9.89
C LEU A 188 -11.79 16.39 -9.82
N PRO A 189 -11.91 17.52 -10.50
CA PRO A 189 -10.91 18.57 -10.38
C PRO A 189 -10.91 19.17 -8.97
N ASN A 190 -9.73 19.51 -8.47
CA ASN A 190 -9.53 20.13 -7.15
C ASN A 190 -10.09 19.31 -5.96
N CYS A 191 -10.12 17.99 -6.08
CA CYS A 191 -10.44 17.13 -4.94
C CYS A 191 -9.24 17.06 -3.97
N ILE A 192 -9.55 16.77 -2.68
CA ILE A 192 -8.51 16.41 -1.71
C ILE A 192 -8.40 14.89 -1.75
N GLU A 193 -7.18 14.39 -1.95
CA GLU A 193 -6.88 12.97 -1.90
C GLU A 193 -6.48 12.57 -0.48
N VAL A 194 -7.17 11.58 0.05
CA VAL A 194 -7.05 11.11 1.43
C VAL A 194 -6.87 9.61 1.42
N ALA A 195 -6.06 9.11 2.36
CA ALA A 195 -6.01 7.68 2.63
C ALA A 195 -6.26 7.40 4.12
N VAL A 196 -6.93 6.30 4.41
CA VAL A 196 -7.11 5.75 5.75
C VAL A 196 -6.60 4.32 5.76
N VAL A 197 -5.64 4.03 6.62
CA VAL A 197 -5.14 2.67 6.83
C VAL A 197 -5.89 2.04 7.98
N VAL A 198 -6.51 0.88 7.75
CA VAL A 198 -7.31 0.14 8.71
C VAL A 198 -6.74 -1.27 8.89
N ALA A 199 -6.49 -1.68 10.12
CA ALA A 199 -6.18 -3.05 10.48
C ALA A 199 -7.45 -3.75 10.99
N ARG A 200 -7.65 -5.03 10.61
CA ARG A 200 -8.73 -5.88 11.12
C ARG A 200 -8.18 -7.26 11.45
N ASP A 201 -8.43 -7.73 12.67
CA ASP A 201 -7.98 -9.05 13.12
C ASP A 201 -9.03 -10.16 12.93
N GLN A 202 -8.66 -11.38 13.32
CA GLN A 202 -9.52 -12.55 13.22
C GLN A 202 -10.76 -12.52 14.13
N TYR A 203 -10.78 -11.64 15.14
CA TYR A 203 -11.93 -11.48 16.05
C TYR A 203 -12.90 -10.43 15.55
N GLY A 204 -12.56 -9.73 14.46
CA GLY A 204 -13.35 -8.65 13.89
C GLY A 204 -13.05 -7.27 14.50
N GLU A 205 -12.09 -7.19 15.43
CA GLU A 205 -11.63 -5.91 15.98
C GLU A 205 -10.93 -5.11 14.88
N MET A 206 -11.20 -3.81 14.86
CA MET A 206 -10.61 -2.90 13.87
C MET A 206 -9.91 -1.74 14.56
N SER A 207 -8.75 -1.36 14.02
CA SER A 207 -8.02 -0.14 14.39
C SER A 207 -7.69 0.65 13.14
N ALA A 208 -8.03 1.94 13.11
CA ALA A 208 -7.77 2.82 11.97
C ALA A 208 -6.76 3.91 12.36
N PHE A 209 -5.75 4.12 11.52
CA PHE A 209 -4.86 5.28 11.65
C PHE A 209 -5.61 6.55 11.25
N PRO A 210 -5.21 7.72 11.80
CA PRO A 210 -5.78 8.99 11.36
C PRO A 210 -5.69 9.15 9.85
N PRO A 211 -6.70 9.79 9.21
CA PRO A 211 -6.66 10.08 7.79
C PRO A 211 -5.42 10.93 7.44
N VAL A 212 -4.78 10.58 6.35
CA VAL A 212 -3.65 11.32 5.81
C VAL A 212 -4.05 12.02 4.51
N THR A 213 -3.49 13.19 4.24
CA THR A 213 -3.61 13.82 2.92
C THR A 213 -2.38 13.48 2.09
N MET A 214 -2.61 13.28 0.78
CA MET A 214 -1.59 12.92 -0.19
C MET A 214 -1.39 14.08 -1.17
N GLU A 215 -0.12 14.44 -1.41
CA GLU A 215 0.28 15.39 -2.43
C GLU A 215 1.06 14.63 -3.50
N PHE A 216 0.80 14.95 -4.76
CA PHE A 216 1.38 14.28 -5.91
C PHE A 216 2.42 15.16 -6.59
N ASP A 217 3.45 14.53 -7.14
CA ASP A 217 4.30 15.17 -8.12
C ASP A 217 3.55 15.17 -9.47
N GLU A 218 3.28 16.37 -9.99
CA GLU A 218 2.49 16.55 -11.23
C GLU A 218 3.20 15.96 -12.46
N THR A 219 4.54 15.94 -12.45
CA THR A 219 5.35 15.45 -13.57
C THR A 219 5.38 13.92 -13.61
N LEU A 220 5.55 13.31 -12.43
CA LEU A 220 5.72 11.86 -12.29
C LEU A 220 4.41 11.14 -12.03
N ASN A 221 3.32 11.88 -11.76
CA ASN A 221 2.02 11.35 -11.34
C ASN A 221 2.16 10.31 -10.20
N ALA A 222 3.02 10.62 -9.23
CA ALA A 222 3.33 9.76 -8.10
C ALA A 222 3.19 10.53 -6.79
N VAL A 223 2.74 9.86 -5.72
CA VAL A 223 2.68 10.47 -4.40
C VAL A 223 4.08 10.90 -3.98
N SER A 224 4.26 12.18 -3.73
CA SER A 224 5.51 12.79 -3.26
C SER A 224 5.50 13.00 -1.74
N LEU A 225 4.38 13.41 -1.16
CA LEU A 225 4.25 13.76 0.24
C LEU A 225 2.96 13.22 0.85
N ILE A 226 3.06 12.73 2.09
CA ILE A 226 1.93 12.27 2.92
C ILE A 226 2.01 12.94 4.27
N VAL A 227 0.89 13.45 4.76
CA VAL A 227 0.84 14.28 5.98
C VAL A 227 -0.24 13.82 6.93
N SER A 228 0.09 13.68 8.22
CA SER A 228 -0.82 13.41 9.34
C SER A 228 -0.57 14.38 10.51
N PRO A 229 -1.59 15.07 11.09
CA PRO A 229 -2.89 15.25 10.47
C PRO A 229 -2.77 16.06 9.16
N GLY A 230 -3.62 15.72 8.20
CA GLY A 230 -3.69 16.42 6.91
C GLY A 230 -4.37 17.79 7.02
N VAL A 231 -4.81 18.31 5.88
CA VAL A 231 -5.53 19.60 5.78
C VAL A 231 -7.02 19.50 6.15
N LEU A 232 -7.46 18.35 6.64
CA LEU A 232 -8.88 18.04 6.87
C LEU A 232 -9.39 18.67 8.16
N GLU A 233 -10.59 19.25 8.11
CA GLU A 233 -11.35 19.65 9.28
C GLU A 233 -11.75 18.42 10.12
N PRO A 234 -11.92 18.54 11.46
CA PRO A 234 -12.25 17.42 12.34
C PRO A 234 -13.48 16.60 11.88
N ALA A 235 -14.52 17.25 11.35
CA ALA A 235 -15.69 16.58 10.81
C ALA A 235 -15.39 15.73 9.57
N GLN A 236 -14.50 16.21 8.69
CA GLN A 236 -14.04 15.47 7.51
C GLN A 236 -13.19 14.26 7.93
N GLN A 237 -12.29 14.43 8.90
CA GLN A 237 -11.49 13.33 9.46
C GLN A 237 -12.38 12.21 9.99
N THR A 238 -13.39 12.58 10.81
CA THR A 238 -14.36 11.60 11.36
C THR A 238 -15.11 10.88 10.25
N LYS A 239 -15.54 11.60 9.20
CA LYS A 239 -16.26 11.00 8.08
C LYS A 239 -15.37 10.05 7.26
N CYS A 240 -14.12 10.40 6.99
CA CYS A 240 -13.16 9.51 6.31
C CYS A 240 -12.93 8.23 7.10
N LEU A 241 -12.71 8.35 8.43
CA LEU A 241 -12.56 7.19 9.31
C LEU A 241 -13.77 6.26 9.27
N GLN A 242 -14.98 6.82 9.36
CA GLN A 242 -16.21 6.02 9.33
C GLN A 242 -16.37 5.28 8.01
N ILE A 243 -16.17 5.95 6.86
CA ILE A 243 -16.25 5.34 5.54
C ILE A 243 -15.24 4.19 5.40
N ALA A 244 -14.01 4.40 5.86
CA ALA A 244 -12.98 3.38 5.79
C ALA A 244 -13.27 2.16 6.68
N LEU A 245 -13.77 2.40 7.91
CA LEU A 245 -14.17 1.32 8.82
C LEU A 245 -15.36 0.54 8.26
N ASP A 246 -16.35 1.22 7.69
CA ASP A 246 -17.52 0.59 7.06
C ASP A 246 -17.09 -0.29 5.88
N ALA A 247 -16.18 0.21 5.03
CA ALA A 247 -15.67 -0.52 3.87
C ALA A 247 -14.91 -1.78 4.27
N VAL A 248 -13.96 -1.67 5.23
CA VAL A 248 -13.18 -2.81 5.71
C VAL A 248 -14.05 -3.78 6.53
N GLY A 249 -15.04 -3.26 7.27
CA GLY A 249 -16.04 -4.06 7.96
C GLY A 249 -16.88 -4.90 6.99
N ALA A 250 -17.32 -4.32 5.87
CA ALA A 250 -18.08 -5.00 4.83
C ALA A 250 -17.25 -6.07 4.10
N LEU A 251 -15.93 -5.84 3.88
CA LEU A 251 -15.02 -6.86 3.36
C LEU A 251 -14.91 -8.08 4.30
N GLY A 252 -14.99 -7.87 5.61
CA GLY A 252 -14.85 -8.93 6.61
C GLY A 252 -13.49 -9.63 6.63
N ALA A 253 -12.52 -9.18 5.85
CA ALA A 253 -11.23 -9.81 5.66
C ALA A 253 -10.22 -9.41 6.75
N ILE A 254 -9.19 -10.27 6.96
CA ILE A 254 -8.16 -10.10 8.00
C ILE A 254 -6.90 -9.49 7.37
N GLY A 255 -6.29 -8.53 8.04
CA GLY A 255 -5.05 -7.86 7.61
C GLY A 255 -5.14 -6.35 7.73
N VAL A 256 -4.27 -5.67 7.00
CA VAL A 256 -4.28 -4.22 6.83
C VAL A 256 -4.81 -3.89 5.45
N PHE A 257 -5.64 -2.86 5.39
CA PHE A 257 -6.25 -2.31 4.19
C PHE A 257 -6.01 -0.81 4.13
N ALA A 258 -5.72 -0.28 2.95
CA ALA A 258 -5.72 1.15 2.72
C ALA A 258 -6.97 1.51 1.89
N VAL A 259 -7.76 2.45 2.40
CA VAL A 259 -8.92 3.00 1.72
C VAL A 259 -8.57 4.39 1.23
N GLU A 260 -8.47 4.56 -0.08
CA GLU A 260 -8.24 5.85 -0.72
C GLU A 260 -9.58 6.54 -1.00
N LEU A 261 -9.65 7.81 -0.66
CA LEU A 261 -10.85 8.63 -0.74
C LEU A 261 -10.57 9.92 -1.50
N PHE A 262 -11.56 10.36 -2.26
CA PHE A 262 -11.63 11.72 -2.76
C PHE A 262 -12.65 12.52 -1.94
N ILE A 263 -12.29 13.75 -1.57
CA ILE A 263 -13.23 14.74 -1.08
C ILE A 263 -13.37 15.79 -2.17
N SER A 264 -14.55 15.88 -2.79
CA SER A 264 -14.83 16.82 -3.86
C SER A 264 -14.81 18.28 -3.36
N ALA A 265 -14.71 19.22 -4.27
CA ALA A 265 -14.82 20.64 -3.95
C ALA A 265 -16.18 21.02 -3.32
N SER A 266 -17.25 20.23 -3.56
CA SER A 266 -18.56 20.36 -2.91
C SER A 266 -18.62 19.72 -1.52
N GLY A 267 -17.57 19.03 -1.06
CA GLY A 267 -17.51 18.37 0.22
C GLY A 267 -18.11 16.95 0.25
N GLU A 268 -18.33 16.35 -0.91
CA GLU A 268 -18.77 14.95 -1.01
C GLU A 268 -17.59 13.99 -0.94
N PHE A 269 -17.83 12.80 -0.38
CA PHE A 269 -16.78 11.79 -0.16
C PHE A 269 -17.01 10.59 -1.07
N PHE A 270 -15.95 10.11 -1.71
CA PHE A 270 -16.00 8.94 -2.58
C PHE A 270 -14.81 8.03 -2.33
N ILE A 271 -15.04 6.73 -2.20
CA ILE A 271 -13.97 5.73 -2.22
C ILE A 271 -13.43 5.66 -3.65
N ASN A 272 -12.14 5.97 -3.80
CA ASN A 272 -11.39 5.78 -5.03
C ASN A 272 -11.09 4.29 -5.24
N GLU A 273 -10.33 3.72 -4.31
CA GLU A 273 -10.00 2.29 -4.31
C GLU A 273 -9.65 1.79 -2.90
N ILE A 274 -9.65 0.46 -2.75
CA ILE A 274 -9.17 -0.23 -1.55
C ILE A 274 -7.99 -1.10 -1.96
N SER A 275 -6.89 -1.02 -1.23
CA SER A 275 -5.76 -1.94 -1.32
C SER A 275 -5.82 -2.98 -0.19
N PRO A 276 -5.68 -4.28 -0.49
CA PRO A 276 -5.84 -5.36 0.51
C PRO A 276 -4.52 -5.70 1.20
N ARG A 277 -3.68 -4.71 1.47
CA ARG A 277 -2.31 -4.85 1.98
C ARG A 277 -1.83 -3.56 2.63
N VAL A 278 -0.67 -3.63 3.25
CA VAL A 278 0.09 -2.45 3.66
C VAL A 278 0.32 -1.51 2.47
N HIS A 279 0.32 -0.20 2.71
CA HIS A 279 0.29 0.78 1.65
C HIS A 279 1.28 1.93 1.87
N ASN A 280 1.68 2.59 0.78
CA ASN A 280 2.59 3.74 0.82
C ASN A 280 2.06 4.85 1.74
N SER A 281 0.74 5.10 1.74
CA SER A 281 0.13 6.10 2.61
C SER A 281 0.28 5.82 4.11
N GLY A 282 0.61 4.58 4.49
CA GLY A 282 0.83 4.19 5.87
C GLY A 282 2.31 4.16 6.31
N HIS A 283 3.28 4.52 5.44
CA HIS A 283 4.70 4.41 5.80
C HIS A 283 5.11 5.35 6.94
N LEU A 284 4.48 6.53 7.05
CA LEU A 284 4.71 7.44 8.17
C LEU A 284 4.43 6.80 9.55
N THR A 285 3.65 5.70 9.58
CA THR A 285 3.32 5.02 10.83
C THR A 285 4.52 4.32 11.46
N MET A 286 5.58 4.01 10.70
CA MET A 286 6.77 3.32 11.20
C MET A 286 7.44 4.08 12.33
N ASP A 287 7.55 5.39 12.21
CA ASP A 287 8.19 6.25 13.20
C ASP A 287 7.17 7.11 13.96
N GLY A 288 6.06 7.46 13.31
CA GLY A 288 5.02 8.33 13.85
C GLY A 288 4.07 7.68 14.87
N PHE A 289 4.04 6.33 14.96
CA PHE A 289 3.11 5.60 15.83
C PHE A 289 3.80 4.49 16.62
N GLN A 290 3.17 4.07 17.74
CA GLN A 290 3.70 2.99 18.59
C GLN A 290 3.70 1.65 17.88
N HIS A 291 2.63 1.33 17.16
CA HIS A 291 2.48 0.16 16.29
C HIS A 291 2.25 0.64 14.86
N ASP A 292 3.16 0.27 13.97
CA ASP A 292 3.07 0.65 12.56
C ASP A 292 2.13 -0.28 11.77
N GLN A 293 1.81 0.10 10.53
CA GLN A 293 0.92 -0.68 9.68
C GLN A 293 1.44 -2.10 9.40
N PHE A 294 2.76 -2.28 9.32
CA PHE A 294 3.38 -3.57 9.04
C PHE A 294 3.28 -4.49 10.25
N GLU A 295 3.51 -3.96 11.45
CA GLU A 295 3.30 -4.69 12.69
C GLU A 295 1.83 -5.08 12.87
N GLN A 296 0.89 -4.15 12.62
CA GLN A 296 -0.54 -4.42 12.67
C GLN A 296 -0.93 -5.53 11.69
N HIS A 297 -0.36 -5.51 10.46
CA HIS A 297 -0.63 -6.54 9.46
C HIS A 297 -0.13 -7.91 9.92
N ILE A 298 1.13 -8.01 10.36
CA ILE A 298 1.70 -9.28 10.83
C ILE A 298 0.93 -9.80 12.05
N ARG A 299 0.53 -8.94 13.01
CA ARG A 299 -0.33 -9.32 14.12
C ARG A 299 -1.63 -9.92 13.64
N ALA A 300 -2.36 -9.22 12.77
CA ALA A 300 -3.64 -9.66 12.25
C ALA A 300 -3.54 -11.01 11.54
N VAL A 301 -2.64 -11.15 10.56
CA VAL A 301 -2.54 -12.38 9.74
C VAL A 301 -1.99 -13.57 10.52
N SER A 302 -1.16 -13.33 11.54
CA SER A 302 -0.64 -14.38 12.43
C SER A 302 -1.61 -14.77 13.57
N GLY A 303 -2.83 -14.21 13.57
CA GLY A 303 -3.87 -14.52 14.55
C GLY A 303 -3.66 -13.87 15.91
N ARG A 304 -2.81 -12.87 16.02
CA ARG A 304 -2.62 -12.04 17.22
C ARG A 304 -3.60 -10.87 17.20
N SER A 305 -3.96 -10.36 18.36
CA SER A 305 -4.74 -9.11 18.46
C SER A 305 -3.92 -7.93 17.91
N ILE A 306 -4.59 -7.05 17.17
CA ILE A 306 -4.02 -5.77 16.74
C ILE A 306 -3.79 -4.85 17.94
N GLY A 307 -2.80 -3.96 17.83
CA GLY A 307 -2.44 -3.00 18.86
C GLY A 307 -3.24 -1.70 18.78
N PRO A 308 -3.23 -0.88 19.83
CA PRO A 308 -3.84 0.44 19.81
C PRO A 308 -3.09 1.39 18.86
N ILE A 309 -3.80 2.34 18.28
CA ILE A 309 -3.20 3.40 17.46
C ILE A 309 -2.82 4.57 18.38
N VAL A 310 -1.54 4.65 18.73
CA VAL A 310 -0.99 5.68 19.61
C VAL A 310 0.07 6.47 18.85
N PRO A 311 -0.16 7.75 18.54
CA PRO A 311 0.83 8.59 17.88
C PRO A 311 2.00 8.90 18.84
N ARG A 312 3.21 9.00 18.30
CA ARG A 312 4.43 9.39 19.03
C ARG A 312 4.63 10.90 19.02
N ALA A 313 4.03 11.60 18.06
CA ALA A 313 4.07 13.05 17.93
C ALA A 313 2.72 13.58 17.41
N PRO A 314 2.42 14.87 17.65
CA PRO A 314 1.20 15.51 17.16
C PRO A 314 1.08 15.55 15.64
N ALA A 315 2.22 15.55 14.92
CA ALA A 315 2.25 15.52 13.46
C ALA A 315 3.37 14.60 12.94
N ALA A 316 3.11 13.94 11.83
CA ALA A 316 4.06 13.14 11.09
C ALA A 316 3.91 13.40 9.58
N VAL A 317 5.03 13.37 8.87
CA VAL A 317 5.12 13.56 7.42
C VAL A 317 5.95 12.44 6.84
N MET A 318 5.56 11.92 5.70
CA MET A 318 6.36 11.02 4.89
C MET A 318 6.64 11.66 3.53
N LEU A 319 7.92 11.76 3.17
CA LEU A 319 8.41 12.20 1.88
C LEU A 319 8.93 11.00 1.10
N ASN A 320 8.33 10.68 -0.07
CA ASN A 320 8.85 9.64 -0.93
C ASN A 320 10.18 10.09 -1.59
N LEU A 321 11.17 9.22 -1.58
CA LEU A 321 12.42 9.40 -2.30
C LEU A 321 12.25 8.81 -3.71
N LEU A 322 11.78 9.63 -4.62
CA LEU A 322 11.73 9.31 -6.04
C LEU A 322 13.11 9.47 -6.63
N TYR A 323 13.57 8.49 -7.42
CA TYR A 323 14.93 8.55 -7.94
C TYR A 323 15.16 9.77 -8.81
N GLU A 324 16.19 10.52 -8.45
CA GLU A 324 16.83 11.61 -9.16
C GLU A 324 18.35 11.46 -9.04
N GLU A 325 19.13 12.07 -9.93
CA GLU A 325 20.60 11.96 -9.91
C GLU A 325 21.26 12.41 -8.59
N ASN A 326 20.63 13.36 -7.89
CA ASN A 326 21.10 13.89 -6.60
C ASN A 326 21.00 12.87 -5.44
N LEU A 327 20.28 11.74 -5.63
CA LEU A 327 20.21 10.64 -4.67
C LEU A 327 21.29 9.57 -4.88
N SER A 328 22.22 9.76 -5.79
CA SER A 328 23.25 8.77 -6.11
C SER A 328 24.11 8.39 -4.90
N ASN A 329 24.42 9.34 -4.00
CA ASN A 329 25.23 9.10 -2.79
C ASN A 329 24.51 8.26 -1.73
N ALA A 330 23.18 8.28 -1.71
CA ALA A 330 22.37 7.47 -0.82
C ALA A 330 22.30 5.98 -1.25
N HIS A 331 22.76 5.66 -2.47
CA HIS A 331 22.61 4.33 -3.05
C HIS A 331 23.73 3.39 -2.59
N THR A 332 23.44 2.53 -1.60
CA THR A 332 24.41 1.55 -1.04
C THR A 332 24.28 0.15 -1.61
N GLY A 333 23.27 -0.13 -2.44
CA GLY A 333 22.94 -1.47 -2.91
C GLY A 333 22.30 -2.39 -1.86
N ALA A 334 22.22 -1.96 -0.60
CA ALA A 334 21.54 -2.65 0.50
C ALA A 334 20.51 -1.73 1.16
N PRO A 335 19.42 -2.27 1.75
CA PRO A 335 18.47 -1.47 2.52
C PRO A 335 19.06 -1.02 3.86
N TYR A 336 18.69 0.19 4.29
CA TYR A 336 19.03 0.73 5.62
C TYR A 336 17.94 1.65 6.15
N SER A 337 17.96 1.87 7.48
CA SER A 337 17.10 2.82 8.18
C SER A 337 17.92 3.54 9.24
N VAL A 338 18.05 4.86 9.14
CA VAL A 338 18.85 5.68 10.07
C VAL A 338 18.13 6.99 10.41
N ALA A 339 18.41 7.51 11.61
CA ALA A 339 18.01 8.86 11.98
C ALA A 339 18.87 9.88 11.23
N LEU A 340 18.25 10.97 10.79
CA LEU A 340 18.92 12.07 10.07
C LEU A 340 19.14 13.31 10.94
N ASP A 341 18.70 13.26 12.19
CA ASP A 341 18.83 14.33 13.18
C ASP A 341 19.12 13.78 14.59
N ASP A 342 19.72 14.62 15.45
CA ASP A 342 20.19 14.22 16.78
C ASP A 342 19.03 13.93 17.77
N ASP A 343 17.84 14.48 17.52
CA ASP A 343 16.67 14.28 18.38
C ASP A 343 15.78 13.09 17.95
N HIS A 344 16.24 12.33 16.94
CA HIS A 344 15.55 11.15 16.43
C HIS A 344 14.08 11.42 16.03
N MET A 345 13.86 12.56 15.38
CA MET A 345 12.54 12.95 14.86
C MET A 345 12.44 12.85 13.34
N THR A 346 13.56 12.55 12.66
CA THR A 346 13.63 12.40 11.20
C THR A 346 14.39 11.13 10.84
N PHE A 347 13.78 10.25 10.05
CA PHE A 347 14.36 8.96 9.67
C PHE A 347 14.31 8.79 8.15
N VAL A 348 15.37 8.22 7.59
CA VAL A 348 15.36 7.69 6.23
C VAL A 348 15.23 6.18 6.25
N HIS A 349 14.38 5.67 5.36
CA HIS A 349 14.21 4.24 5.06
C HIS A 349 14.56 4.01 3.59
N TRP A 350 15.76 3.51 3.34
CA TRP A 350 16.24 3.20 2.01
C TRP A 350 15.95 1.74 1.66
N TYR A 351 15.40 1.48 0.46
CA TYR A 351 14.91 0.14 0.13
C TYR A 351 15.97 -0.80 -0.47
N GLY A 352 17.16 -0.30 -0.84
CA GLY A 352 18.23 -1.12 -1.41
C GLY A 352 17.93 -1.68 -2.81
N LYS A 353 17.03 -1.05 -3.58
CA LYS A 353 16.73 -1.47 -4.94
C LYS A 353 17.94 -1.24 -5.86
N LYS A 354 18.36 -2.26 -6.62
CA LYS A 354 19.53 -2.20 -7.48
C LYS A 354 19.35 -1.33 -8.72
N GLU A 355 18.15 -1.39 -9.33
CA GLU A 355 17.89 -0.58 -10.50
C GLU A 355 17.34 0.78 -10.10
N ALA A 356 18.09 1.82 -10.41
CA ALA A 356 17.66 3.21 -10.31
C ALA A 356 17.08 3.66 -11.65
N ARG A 357 15.86 4.16 -11.65
CA ARG A 357 15.20 4.76 -12.83
C ARG A 357 14.34 5.91 -12.38
N GLU A 358 14.23 6.94 -13.21
CA GLU A 358 13.46 8.13 -12.93
C GLU A 358 12.04 7.81 -12.40
N GLY A 359 11.64 8.48 -11.34
CA GLY A 359 10.35 8.30 -10.67
C GLY A 359 10.20 7.01 -9.86
N ARG A 360 11.21 6.11 -9.82
CA ARG A 360 11.13 4.92 -8.97
C ARG A 360 11.29 5.30 -7.50
N LYS A 361 10.37 4.84 -6.65
CA LYS A 361 10.47 4.97 -5.18
C LYS A 361 11.67 4.16 -4.68
N MET A 362 12.72 4.84 -4.24
CA MET A 362 13.96 4.23 -3.74
C MET A 362 14.00 4.14 -2.22
N GLY A 363 13.19 4.94 -1.55
CA GLY A 363 13.07 5.04 -0.11
C GLY A 363 11.99 6.02 0.29
N HIS A 364 11.97 6.35 1.57
CA HIS A 364 11.17 7.46 2.09
C HIS A 364 11.85 8.07 3.31
N ILE A 365 11.50 9.32 3.61
CA ILE A 365 11.85 10.00 4.86
C ILE A 365 10.57 10.16 5.66
N ASN A 366 10.59 9.72 6.92
CA ASN A 366 9.59 10.05 7.91
C ASN A 366 10.11 11.15 8.81
N ALA A 367 9.30 12.15 9.07
CA ALA A 367 9.62 13.22 10.03
C ALA A 367 8.44 13.50 10.94
N MET A 368 8.73 13.71 12.21
CA MET A 368 7.75 14.01 13.24
C MET A 368 7.94 15.44 13.76
N GLY A 369 6.89 16.03 14.32
CA GLY A 369 6.94 17.38 14.85
C GLY A 369 5.75 17.72 15.75
N HIS A 370 5.82 18.86 16.42
CA HIS A 370 4.71 19.38 17.21
C HIS A 370 3.62 20.03 16.34
N SER A 371 3.96 20.29 15.08
CA SER A 371 3.04 20.78 14.05
C SER A 371 3.37 20.19 12.69
N ARG A 372 2.40 20.27 11.76
CA ARG A 372 2.59 19.91 10.35
C ARG A 372 3.79 20.64 9.73
N ASP A 373 3.88 21.95 9.95
CA ASP A 373 4.92 22.78 9.34
C ASP A 373 6.31 22.40 9.86
N GLU A 374 6.43 22.06 11.15
CA GLU A 374 7.67 21.56 11.73
C GLU A 374 8.07 20.21 11.12
N ALA A 375 7.15 19.24 11.10
CA ALA A 375 7.42 17.93 10.51
C ALA A 375 7.83 18.04 9.03
N LEU A 376 7.16 18.91 8.26
CA LEU A 376 7.50 19.17 6.86
C LEU A 376 8.88 19.83 6.70
N ALA A 377 9.22 20.79 7.56
CA ALA A 377 10.53 21.43 7.56
C ALA A 377 11.65 20.42 7.86
N ARG A 378 11.42 19.51 8.84
CA ARG A 378 12.34 18.41 9.18
C ARG A 378 12.52 17.43 8.00
N ALA A 379 11.44 16.99 7.36
CA ALA A 379 11.51 16.10 6.19
C ALA A 379 12.34 16.71 5.07
N ARG A 380 12.14 17.99 4.77
CA ARG A 380 12.91 18.73 3.77
C ARG A 380 14.38 18.91 4.17
N ALA A 381 14.67 19.11 5.43
CA ALA A 381 16.04 19.19 5.94
C ALA A 381 16.74 17.82 5.83
N GLY A 382 16.06 16.74 6.21
CA GLY A 382 16.57 15.36 6.05
C GLY A 382 16.86 15.02 4.60
N PHE A 383 16.00 15.42 3.66
CA PHE A 383 16.27 15.25 2.23
C PHE A 383 17.55 15.95 1.77
N LYS A 384 17.80 17.17 2.26
CA LYS A 384 19.03 17.90 1.95
C LYS A 384 20.27 17.22 2.52
N VAL A 385 20.17 16.66 3.74
CA VAL A 385 21.26 15.85 4.34
C VAL A 385 21.56 14.65 3.47
N LEU A 386 20.52 13.89 3.08
CA LEU A 386 20.66 12.70 2.24
C LEU A 386 21.30 12.98 0.87
N CYS A 387 21.00 14.14 0.26
CA CYS A 387 21.57 14.56 -1.01
C CYS A 387 22.98 15.17 -0.88
N SER A 388 23.50 15.37 0.34
CA SER A 388 24.82 15.96 0.55
C SER A 388 25.94 14.97 0.24
N GLU A 389 27.09 15.47 -0.27
CA GLU A 389 28.30 14.65 -0.46
C GLU A 389 28.88 14.11 0.86
N ALA A 390 28.51 14.70 2.00
CA ALA A 390 28.93 14.28 3.33
C ALA A 390 28.14 13.07 3.88
N PHE A 391 26.98 12.76 3.29
CA PHE A 391 26.17 11.64 3.76
C PHE A 391 26.83 10.31 3.40
N ASN A 392 27.13 9.50 4.42
CA ASN A 392 27.71 8.17 4.27
C ASN A 392 26.94 7.16 5.12
N PRO A 393 25.99 6.43 4.53
CA PRO A 393 25.17 5.48 5.28
C PRO A 393 25.97 4.33 5.92
N SER A 394 27.20 4.09 5.50
CA SER A 394 28.06 3.05 6.10
C SER A 394 28.77 3.51 7.40
N VAL A 395 28.76 4.80 7.69
CA VAL A 395 29.36 5.38 8.91
C VAL A 395 28.28 5.77 9.91
N ASP A 396 27.07 6.12 9.41
CA ASP A 396 25.94 6.59 10.21
C ASP A 396 25.00 5.43 10.65
N LEU A 397 25.35 4.17 10.30
CA LEU A 397 24.75 2.93 10.80
C LEU A 397 25.49 2.48 12.07
#